data_3fcfed3c53d6464f82f778b25081235a
#
_entry.id   3fcfed3c53d6464f82f778b25081235a
#
_cell.length_a   1.000
_cell.length_b   1.000
_cell.length_c   1.000
_cell.angle_alpha   90.00
_cell.angle_beta   90.00
_cell.angle_gamma   90.00
#
_symmetry.space_group_name_H-M   'P 1'
#
loop_
_entity.id
_entity.type
_entity.pdbx_description
1 polymer ?
#
loop_
_entity_poly.entity_id
_entity_poly.type
_entity_poly.pdbx_seq_one_letter_code
_entity_poly.pdbx_strand_id
1 'polypeptide(L)'
;TVAQSFFSYDQLQRSWYMFFFQSPLSDLAVPMDDLAFIDRLWKDWSPGYDGAEYVSLAKDCFRDPANLAAALGYYRATLGTGARSPEYDAVEAAGAAPLTMPALYLHGEADGCMGAEIIDDDILASLAGKGSRYEVVADAGHFLQLEQPALVNARILEFLS
;
A
#
# COMPACT_ATOMS: atom_id res chain seq x y z
N THR A 1 11.94 -4.05 13.89
CA THR A 1 11.23 -2.78 13.63
C THR A 1 10.67 -2.79 12.22
N VAL A 2 9.57 -2.07 11.95
CA VAL A 2 8.97 -1.92 10.59
C VAL A 2 10.03 -1.63 9.54
N ALA A 3 11.01 -0.77 9.86
CA ALA A 3 12.12 -0.47 8.97
C ALA A 3 13.00 -1.69 8.64
N GLN A 4 13.24 -2.57 9.60
CA GLN A 4 14.04 -3.78 9.35
C GLN A 4 13.30 -4.77 8.48
N SER A 5 12.00 -4.99 8.74
CA SER A 5 11.16 -5.90 7.95
C SER A 5 10.97 -5.38 6.52
N PHE A 6 10.83 -4.07 6.34
CA PHE A 6 10.76 -3.44 5.02
C PHE A 6 12.05 -3.66 4.20
N PHE A 7 13.22 -3.70 4.85
CA PHE A 7 14.50 -3.93 4.18
C PHE A 7 14.89 -5.41 4.09
N SER A 8 13.98 -6.35 4.37
CA SER A 8 14.20 -7.76 4.03
C SER A 8 14.33 -7.95 2.52
N TYR A 9 15.06 -8.97 2.10
CA TYR A 9 15.26 -9.23 0.67
C TYR A 9 13.94 -9.43 -0.08
N ASP A 10 13.02 -10.21 0.49
CA ASP A 10 11.74 -10.53 -0.12
C ASP A 10 10.84 -9.29 -0.22
N GLN A 11 10.81 -8.45 0.83
CA GLN A 11 10.06 -7.21 0.78
C GLN A 11 10.68 -6.21 -0.20
N LEU A 12 12.00 -6.11 -0.29
CA LEU A 12 12.66 -5.27 -1.30
C LEU A 12 12.33 -5.71 -2.72
N GLN A 13 12.22 -7.02 -2.96
CA GLN A 13 11.77 -7.52 -4.27
C GLN A 13 10.34 -7.09 -4.59
N ARG A 14 9.41 -7.13 -3.61
CA ARG A 14 8.04 -6.64 -3.79
C ARG A 14 8.00 -5.14 -3.98
N SER A 15 8.83 -4.40 -3.27
CA SER A 15 8.89 -2.93 -3.26
C SER A 15 9.81 -2.33 -4.34
N TRP A 16 10.34 -3.12 -5.28
CA TRP A 16 11.30 -2.68 -6.30
C TRP A 16 10.84 -1.44 -7.07
N TYR A 17 9.54 -1.33 -7.35
CA TYR A 17 8.95 -0.21 -8.08
C TYR A 17 9.10 1.11 -7.33
N MET A 18 9.09 1.13 -6.00
CA MET A 18 9.29 2.33 -5.19
C MET A 18 10.68 2.94 -5.42
N PHE A 19 11.68 2.08 -5.58
CA PHE A 19 13.05 2.49 -5.93
C PHE A 19 13.18 2.90 -7.39
N PHE A 20 12.48 2.18 -8.28
CA PHE A 20 12.41 2.56 -9.69
C PHE A 20 11.78 3.94 -9.89
N PHE A 21 10.76 4.28 -9.13
CA PHE A 21 10.09 5.59 -9.20
C PHE A 21 10.98 6.76 -8.77
N GLN A 22 12.09 6.51 -8.07
CA GLN A 22 13.10 7.54 -7.78
C GLN A 22 13.90 7.94 -9.04
N SER A 23 13.95 7.07 -10.04
CA SER A 23 14.64 7.33 -11.30
C SER A 23 13.76 8.16 -12.25
N PRO A 24 14.33 9.17 -12.97
CA PRO A 24 13.61 9.86 -14.05
C PRO A 24 13.12 8.93 -15.17
N LEU A 25 13.69 7.73 -15.30
CA LEU A 25 13.22 6.73 -16.26
C LEU A 25 11.78 6.30 -16.01
N SER A 26 11.29 6.41 -14.79
CA SER A 26 9.89 6.09 -14.48
C SER A 26 8.90 7.04 -15.14
N ASP A 27 9.27 8.31 -15.35
CA ASP A 27 8.42 9.29 -16.06
C ASP A 27 8.24 8.91 -17.55
N LEU A 28 9.16 8.13 -18.10
CA LEU A 28 9.07 7.61 -19.46
C LEU A 28 8.39 6.24 -19.51
N ALA A 29 8.77 5.32 -18.61
CA ALA A 29 8.37 3.93 -18.69
C ALA A 29 6.93 3.67 -18.19
N VAL A 30 6.49 4.38 -17.14
CA VAL A 30 5.16 4.13 -16.56
C VAL A 30 4.01 4.48 -17.52
N PRO A 31 4.05 5.61 -18.29
CA PRO A 31 2.98 5.93 -19.23
C PRO A 31 3.01 5.13 -20.54
N MET A 32 4.06 4.34 -20.80
CA MET A 32 4.16 3.57 -22.05
C MET A 32 3.03 2.55 -22.18
N ASP A 33 2.70 2.24 -23.44
CA ASP A 33 1.75 1.19 -23.81
C ASP A 33 0.40 1.33 -23.05
N ASP A 34 -0.12 2.55 -23.03
CA ASP A 34 -1.34 2.90 -22.30
C ASP A 34 -1.29 2.47 -20.83
N LEU A 35 -0.20 2.83 -20.13
CA LEU A 35 -0.03 2.53 -18.71
C LEU A 35 0.02 1.01 -18.39
N ALA A 36 0.52 0.18 -19.31
CA ALA A 36 0.65 -1.26 -19.10
C ALA A 36 1.46 -1.62 -17.83
N PHE A 37 2.29 -0.70 -17.35
CA PHE A 37 2.99 -0.81 -16.08
C PHE A 37 2.01 -0.98 -14.90
N ILE A 38 0.92 -0.23 -14.90
CA ILE A 38 -0.11 -0.29 -13.84
C ILE A 38 -0.83 -1.64 -13.88
N ASP A 39 -1.16 -2.18 -15.08
CA ASP A 39 -1.76 -3.52 -15.20
C ASP A 39 -0.87 -4.60 -14.56
N ARG A 40 0.46 -4.46 -14.69
CA ARG A 40 1.42 -5.40 -14.12
C ARG A 40 1.53 -5.28 -12.61
N LEU A 41 1.63 -4.06 -12.07
CA LEU A 41 1.66 -3.86 -10.62
C LEU A 41 0.43 -4.43 -9.93
N TRP A 42 -0.77 -4.23 -10.49
CA TRP A 42 -2.00 -4.80 -9.91
C TRP A 42 -1.96 -6.33 -9.85
N LYS A 43 -1.46 -6.98 -10.92
CA LYS A 43 -1.30 -8.45 -10.94
C LYS A 43 -0.27 -8.94 -9.95
N ASP A 44 0.82 -8.18 -9.78
CA ASP A 44 1.87 -8.53 -8.81
C ASP A 44 1.36 -8.34 -7.38
N TRP A 45 0.55 -7.29 -7.12
CA TRP A 45 0.04 -6.97 -5.78
C TRP A 45 -1.12 -7.85 -5.35
N SER A 46 -1.98 -8.26 -6.28
CA SER A 46 -3.14 -9.12 -6.02
C SER A 46 -3.17 -10.30 -6.98
N PRO A 47 -2.29 -11.31 -6.78
CA PRO A 47 -2.20 -12.47 -7.65
C PRO A 47 -3.53 -13.24 -7.71
N GLY A 48 -4.02 -13.47 -8.93
CA GLY A 48 -5.27 -14.21 -9.15
C GLY A 48 -6.56 -13.37 -9.11
N TYR A 49 -6.50 -12.11 -8.71
CA TYR A 49 -7.65 -11.22 -8.73
C TYR A 49 -7.86 -10.58 -10.11
N ASP A 50 -9.08 -10.69 -10.63
CA ASP A 50 -9.48 -9.95 -11.83
C ASP A 50 -9.96 -8.55 -11.46
N GLY A 51 -9.02 -7.63 -11.38
CA GLY A 51 -9.26 -6.22 -11.08
C GLY A 51 -9.43 -5.32 -12.31
N ALA A 52 -9.72 -5.87 -13.51
CA ALA A 52 -9.70 -5.12 -14.77
C ALA A 52 -10.53 -3.83 -14.74
N GLU A 53 -11.71 -3.83 -14.12
CA GLU A 53 -12.55 -2.65 -13.96
C GLU A 53 -11.84 -1.55 -13.17
N TYR A 54 -11.27 -1.88 -12.02
CA TYR A 54 -10.59 -0.90 -11.15
C TYR A 54 -9.27 -0.41 -11.76
N VAL A 55 -8.53 -1.30 -12.42
CA VAL A 55 -7.32 -0.94 -13.17
C VAL A 55 -7.68 0.07 -14.27
N SER A 56 -8.79 -0.14 -15.00
CA SER A 56 -9.26 0.81 -16.01
C SER A 56 -9.54 2.19 -15.40
N LEU A 57 -10.22 2.25 -14.27
CA LEU A 57 -10.49 3.52 -13.56
C LEU A 57 -9.20 4.22 -13.10
N ALA A 58 -8.23 3.45 -12.57
CA ALA A 58 -6.94 3.99 -12.18
C ALA A 58 -6.17 4.55 -13.39
N LYS A 59 -6.16 3.82 -14.51
CA LYS A 59 -5.53 4.27 -15.76
C LYS A 59 -6.21 5.51 -16.32
N ASP A 60 -7.55 5.61 -16.27
CA ASP A 60 -8.29 6.81 -16.69
C ASP A 60 -7.84 8.05 -15.90
N CYS A 61 -7.62 7.89 -14.60
CA CYS A 61 -7.07 8.95 -13.76
C CYS A 61 -5.63 9.32 -14.16
N PHE A 62 -4.78 8.33 -14.39
CA PHE A 62 -3.34 8.53 -14.67
C PHE A 62 -3.03 8.93 -16.12
N ARG A 63 -4.00 8.89 -17.04
CA ARG A 63 -3.85 9.48 -18.37
C ARG A 63 -3.70 11.00 -18.33
N ASP A 64 -4.14 11.64 -17.24
CA ASP A 64 -3.74 13.02 -16.95
C ASP A 64 -2.28 13.01 -16.43
N PRO A 65 -1.33 13.64 -17.14
CA PRO A 65 0.08 13.65 -16.72
C PRO A 65 0.32 14.29 -15.34
N ALA A 66 -0.53 15.23 -14.91
CA ALA A 66 -0.42 15.84 -13.60
C ALA A 66 -0.77 14.86 -12.48
N ASN A 67 -1.79 14.02 -12.68
CA ASN A 67 -2.17 12.98 -11.73
C ASN A 67 -1.10 11.89 -11.64
N LEU A 68 -0.55 11.46 -12.79
CA LEU A 68 0.54 10.49 -12.80
C LEU A 68 1.79 11.05 -12.11
N ALA A 69 2.17 12.29 -12.41
CA ALA A 69 3.30 12.95 -11.76
C ALA A 69 3.11 13.06 -10.23
N ALA A 70 1.89 13.37 -9.77
CA ALA A 70 1.56 13.42 -8.35
C ALA A 70 1.67 12.04 -7.69
N ALA A 71 1.19 10.98 -8.34
CA ALA A 71 1.30 9.61 -7.84
C ALA A 71 2.77 9.16 -7.71
N LEU A 72 3.60 9.40 -8.71
CA LEU A 72 5.04 9.13 -8.64
C LEU A 72 5.73 10.02 -7.60
N GLY A 73 5.28 11.28 -7.47
CA GLY A 73 5.76 12.25 -6.50
C GLY A 73 5.57 11.80 -5.05
N TYR A 74 4.49 11.10 -4.74
CA TYR A 74 4.25 10.51 -3.42
C TYR A 74 5.40 9.58 -3.00
N TYR A 75 5.79 8.64 -3.87
CA TYR A 75 6.91 7.73 -3.61
C TYR A 75 8.25 8.46 -3.52
N ARG A 76 8.47 9.49 -4.34
CA ARG A 76 9.68 10.31 -4.32
C ARG A 76 9.80 11.09 -3.02
N ALA A 77 8.72 11.67 -2.52
CA ALA A 77 8.71 12.35 -1.23
C ALA A 77 8.97 11.38 -0.07
N THR A 78 8.35 10.19 -0.09
CA THR A 78 8.52 9.18 0.96
C THR A 78 9.95 8.67 1.06
N LEU A 79 10.64 8.42 -0.05
CA LEU A 79 12.03 7.93 -0.07
C LEU A 79 13.09 9.05 -0.18
N GLY A 80 12.69 10.32 -0.12
CA GLY A 80 13.61 11.44 0.09
C GLY A 80 14.15 12.14 -1.14
N THR A 81 13.66 11.82 -2.38
CA THR A 81 14.08 12.51 -3.60
C THR A 81 13.07 13.55 -4.09
N GLY A 82 11.84 13.53 -3.59
CA GLY A 82 10.78 14.46 -3.96
C GLY A 82 10.68 15.67 -3.02
N ALA A 83 9.89 16.65 -3.45
CA ALA A 83 9.58 17.82 -2.64
C ALA A 83 8.78 17.41 -1.38
N ARG A 84 9.16 17.98 -0.25
CA ARG A 84 8.43 17.87 1.03
C ARG A 84 8.08 19.27 1.51
N SER A 85 6.98 19.36 2.25
CA SER A 85 6.54 20.61 2.86
C SER A 85 6.69 20.51 4.39
N PRO A 86 7.57 21.31 5.01
CA PRO A 86 7.77 21.28 6.47
C PRO A 86 6.50 21.55 7.28
N GLU A 87 5.49 22.18 6.67
CA GLU A 87 4.19 22.41 7.33
C GLU A 87 3.44 21.13 7.66
N TYR A 88 3.74 19.99 6.99
CA TYR A 88 3.13 18.68 7.23
C TYR A 88 3.95 17.79 8.17
N ASP A 89 5.17 18.17 8.55
CA ASP A 89 6.05 17.32 9.39
C ASP A 89 5.37 16.92 10.71
N ALA A 90 4.61 17.81 11.33
CA ALA A 90 3.91 17.52 12.58
C ALA A 90 2.76 16.51 12.38
N VAL A 91 2.06 16.56 11.24
CA VAL A 91 0.98 15.63 10.90
C VAL A 91 1.57 14.26 10.57
N GLU A 92 2.66 14.20 9.82
CA GLU A 92 3.37 12.96 9.50
C GLU A 92 3.92 12.28 10.77
N ALA A 93 4.51 13.06 11.68
CA ALA A 93 5.00 12.54 12.95
C ALA A 93 3.86 11.99 13.83
N ALA A 94 2.71 12.66 13.84
CA ALA A 94 1.52 12.16 14.56
C ALA A 94 1.00 10.85 13.96
N GLY A 95 1.02 10.71 12.63
CA GLY A 95 0.63 9.48 11.93
C GLY A 95 1.56 8.29 12.22
N ALA A 96 2.82 8.54 12.58
CA ALA A 96 3.79 7.51 12.95
C ALA A 96 3.73 7.10 14.45
N ALA A 97 2.95 7.79 15.27
CA ALA A 97 2.81 7.48 16.69
C ALA A 97 1.93 6.23 16.91
N PRO A 98 2.18 5.45 17.98
CA PRO A 98 1.30 4.34 18.34
C PRO A 98 -0.15 4.79 18.53
N LEU A 99 -1.09 3.99 18.03
CA LEU A 99 -2.53 4.27 18.14
C LEU A 99 -2.98 4.13 19.59
N THR A 100 -3.70 5.13 20.10
CA THR A 100 -4.28 5.10 21.46
C THR A 100 -5.74 4.63 21.46
N MET A 101 -6.41 4.66 20.30
CA MET A 101 -7.77 4.14 20.11
C MET A 101 -7.74 2.69 19.62
N PRO A 102 -8.85 1.93 19.78
CA PRO A 102 -8.99 0.62 19.15
C PRO A 102 -8.78 0.73 17.64
N ALA A 103 -8.06 -0.22 17.06
CA ALA A 103 -7.81 -0.32 15.63
C ALA A 103 -8.06 -1.74 15.13
N LEU A 104 -8.65 -1.85 13.94
CA LEU A 104 -8.74 -3.10 13.19
C LEU A 104 -7.74 -3.05 12.04
N TYR A 105 -6.77 -3.96 12.06
CA TYR A 105 -5.81 -4.14 10.97
C TYR A 105 -6.11 -5.44 10.23
N LEU A 106 -6.42 -5.33 8.95
CA LEU A 106 -6.66 -6.47 8.05
C LEU A 106 -5.57 -6.51 6.99
N HIS A 107 -5.01 -7.69 6.72
CA HIS A 107 -3.95 -7.88 5.75
C HIS A 107 -4.26 -9.07 4.84
N GLY A 108 -4.07 -8.94 3.54
CA GLY A 108 -4.24 -10.06 2.61
C GLY A 108 -3.09 -11.06 2.72
N GLU A 109 -3.40 -12.35 2.82
CA GLU A 109 -2.39 -13.43 2.90
C GLU A 109 -1.47 -13.45 1.67
N ALA A 110 -2.04 -13.18 0.50
CA ALA A 110 -1.33 -13.18 -0.79
C ALA A 110 -0.91 -11.78 -1.25
N ASP A 111 -0.79 -10.80 -0.32
CA ASP A 111 -0.38 -9.44 -0.66
C ASP A 111 1.03 -9.43 -1.27
N GLY A 112 1.10 -9.14 -2.56
CA GLY A 112 2.34 -9.06 -3.32
C GLY A 112 3.02 -7.68 -3.28
N CYS A 113 2.37 -6.68 -2.66
CA CYS A 113 2.93 -5.35 -2.43
C CYS A 113 3.67 -5.29 -1.08
N MET A 114 2.95 -5.67 -0.02
CA MET A 114 3.44 -5.75 1.35
C MET A 114 3.23 -7.17 1.84
N GLY A 115 4.29 -7.97 1.95
CA GLY A 115 4.13 -9.36 2.37
C GLY A 115 3.64 -9.48 3.81
N ALA A 116 2.78 -10.46 4.11
CA ALA A 116 2.27 -10.67 5.46
C ALA A 116 3.38 -10.94 6.50
N GLU A 117 4.53 -11.41 6.05
CA GLU A 117 5.71 -11.64 6.88
C GLU A 117 6.38 -10.38 7.43
N ILE A 118 6.04 -9.18 6.92
CA ILE A 118 6.55 -7.93 7.51
C ILE A 118 5.84 -7.56 8.81
N ILE A 119 4.70 -8.20 9.09
CA ILE A 119 3.92 -7.93 10.29
C ILE A 119 4.60 -8.62 11.47
N ASP A 120 5.32 -7.82 12.22
CA ASP A 120 6.08 -8.22 13.38
C ASP A 120 5.45 -7.70 14.69
N ASP A 121 6.04 -8.08 15.82
CA ASP A 121 5.58 -7.66 17.14
C ASP A 121 5.58 -6.14 17.31
N ASP A 122 6.45 -5.40 16.60
CA ASP A 122 6.51 -3.94 16.69
C ASP A 122 5.29 -3.30 15.98
N ILE A 123 4.88 -3.85 14.83
CA ILE A 123 3.64 -3.42 14.16
C ILE A 123 2.45 -3.70 15.04
N LEU A 124 2.37 -4.92 15.60
CA LEU A 124 1.28 -5.29 16.50
C LEU A 124 1.28 -4.42 17.76
N ALA A 125 2.45 -4.09 18.30
CA ALA A 125 2.57 -3.17 19.43
C ALA A 125 2.13 -1.74 19.10
N SER A 126 2.21 -1.31 17.84
CA SER A 126 1.69 -0.01 17.41
C SER A 126 0.16 0.08 17.47
N LEU A 127 -0.54 -1.07 17.44
CA LEU A 127 -1.98 -1.19 17.65
C LEU A 127 -2.33 -1.23 19.14
N ALA A 128 -1.70 -0.37 19.96
CA ALA A 128 -1.73 -0.44 21.42
C ALA A 128 -3.09 -0.10 22.06
N GLY A 129 -4.05 0.41 21.31
CA GLY A 129 -5.41 0.70 21.79
C GLY A 129 -6.11 -0.57 22.31
N LYS A 130 -6.68 -0.49 23.53
CA LYS A 130 -7.41 -1.62 24.09
C LYS A 130 -8.59 -2.01 23.20
N GLY A 131 -8.65 -3.26 22.78
CA GLY A 131 -9.66 -3.79 21.85
C GLY A 131 -9.21 -3.80 20.40
N SER A 132 -7.97 -3.38 20.10
CA SER A 132 -7.40 -3.54 18.76
C SER A 132 -7.35 -5.01 18.34
N ARG A 133 -7.56 -5.24 17.05
CA ARG A 133 -7.57 -6.58 16.43
C ARG A 133 -6.67 -6.59 15.19
N TYR A 134 -6.12 -7.75 14.90
CA TYR A 134 -5.36 -8.06 13.71
C TYR A 134 -5.86 -9.37 13.09
N GLU A 135 -6.03 -9.41 11.78
CA GLU A 135 -6.40 -10.62 11.05
C GLU A 135 -5.72 -10.66 9.68
N VAL A 136 -5.15 -11.81 9.32
CA VAL A 136 -4.74 -12.11 7.95
C VAL A 136 -5.92 -12.71 7.22
N VAL A 137 -6.31 -12.10 6.11
CA VAL A 137 -7.43 -12.52 5.27
C VAL A 137 -6.91 -13.51 4.23
N ALA A 138 -7.36 -14.75 4.35
CA ALA A 138 -7.00 -15.81 3.40
C ALA A 138 -7.55 -15.52 2.00
N ASP A 139 -6.87 -16.01 0.97
CA ASP A 139 -7.26 -15.87 -0.44
C ASP A 139 -7.46 -14.41 -0.89
N ALA A 140 -6.75 -13.47 -0.29
CA ALA A 140 -6.78 -12.05 -0.64
C ALA A 140 -5.37 -11.49 -0.79
N GLY A 141 -5.19 -10.62 -1.78
CA GLY A 141 -3.97 -9.85 -2.03
C GLY A 141 -4.04 -8.46 -1.42
N HIS A 142 -3.39 -7.51 -2.09
CA HIS A 142 -3.27 -6.12 -1.64
C HIS A 142 -4.60 -5.36 -1.56
N PHE A 143 -5.51 -5.68 -2.49
CA PHE A 143 -6.82 -5.03 -2.56
C PHE A 143 -7.91 -5.87 -1.88
N LEU A 144 -7.61 -6.41 -0.68
CA LEU A 144 -8.48 -7.33 0.05
C LEU A 144 -9.95 -6.85 0.17
N GLN A 145 -10.19 -5.55 0.24
CA GLN A 145 -11.53 -4.97 0.29
C GLN A 145 -12.30 -5.12 -1.03
N LEU A 146 -11.59 -5.27 -2.14
CA LEU A 146 -12.17 -5.54 -3.46
C LEU A 146 -12.28 -7.05 -3.74
N GLU A 147 -11.33 -7.81 -3.21
CA GLU A 147 -11.21 -9.26 -3.43
C GLU A 147 -12.17 -10.03 -2.53
N GLN A 148 -12.31 -9.61 -1.26
CA GLN A 148 -13.15 -10.26 -0.23
C GLN A 148 -14.12 -9.26 0.44
N PRO A 149 -14.95 -8.51 -0.33
CA PRO A 149 -15.74 -7.41 0.23
C PRO A 149 -16.71 -7.85 1.31
N ALA A 150 -17.31 -9.03 1.17
CA ALA A 150 -18.26 -9.55 2.16
C ALA A 150 -17.58 -9.81 3.50
N LEU A 151 -16.41 -10.45 3.50
CA LEU A 151 -15.63 -10.73 4.70
C LEU A 151 -15.13 -9.44 5.36
N VAL A 152 -14.49 -8.57 4.57
CA VAL A 152 -13.93 -7.30 5.07
C VAL A 152 -15.03 -6.44 5.71
N ASN A 153 -16.17 -6.29 5.03
CA ASN A 153 -17.30 -5.54 5.57
C ASN A 153 -17.85 -6.18 6.87
N ALA A 154 -17.95 -7.50 6.93
CA ALA A 154 -18.39 -8.19 8.15
C ALA A 154 -17.43 -7.93 9.32
N ARG A 155 -16.12 -7.97 9.11
CA ARG A 155 -15.11 -7.66 10.15
C ARG A 155 -15.17 -6.22 10.62
N ILE A 156 -15.36 -5.27 9.69
CA ILE A 156 -15.53 -3.85 10.03
C ILE A 156 -16.79 -3.65 10.89
N LEU A 157 -17.93 -4.21 10.48
CA LEU A 157 -19.19 -4.09 11.24
C LEU A 157 -19.09 -4.73 12.63
N GLU A 158 -18.47 -5.90 12.72
CA GLU A 158 -18.22 -6.57 14.02
C GLU A 158 -17.31 -5.75 14.93
N PHE A 159 -16.31 -5.07 14.35
CA PHE A 159 -15.39 -4.23 15.12
C PHE A 159 -16.05 -2.95 15.64
N LEU A 160 -17.01 -2.40 14.91
CA LEU A 160 -17.73 -1.17 15.25
C LEU A 160 -18.93 -1.39 16.17
N SER A 161 -19.36 -2.64 16.42
CA SER A 161 -20.50 -2.98 17.28
C SER A 161 -20.07 -3.21 18.73
#